data_0b081bb358cc22ebcad7007b2d78a6e7
#
_entry.id   0b081bb358cc22ebcad7007b2d78a6e7
#
_cell.length_a   1.000
_cell.length_b   1.000
_cell.length_c   1.000
_cell.angle_alpha   90.00
_cell.angle_beta   90.00
_cell.angle_gamma   90.00
#
_symmetry.space_group_name_H-M   'P 1'
#
loop_
_entity.id
_entity.type
_entity.pdbx_description
1 polymer ?
#
loop_
_entity_poly.entity_id
_entity_poly.type
_entity_poly.pdbx_seq_one_letter_code
_entity_poly.pdbx_strand_id
1 'polypeptide(L)'
;MPVTSGRLPPEVIQRVVRQNFGRFKACYEGGLRGNPNLQGRVAVRFVINHEGSVSNVANGGSDLPDAGVVSCVTRSFYGLSFPQPENGIVTVTYPIVFSPAN
;
A
#
# COMPACT_ATOMS: atom_id res chain seq x y z
N MET A 1 -6.17 5.12 -12.22
CA MET A 1 -7.48 5.02 -11.52
C MET A 1 -7.79 3.56 -11.27
N PRO A 2 -8.16 3.20 -10.07
CA PRO A 2 -8.55 1.83 -9.80
C PRO A 2 -9.86 1.49 -10.50
N VAL A 3 -9.95 0.26 -11.00
CA VAL A 3 -11.20 -0.27 -11.57
C VAL A 3 -11.93 -0.95 -10.42
N THR A 4 -13.18 -0.54 -10.17
CA THR A 4 -13.95 -1.07 -9.05
C THR A 4 -15.33 -1.52 -9.50
N SER A 5 -15.77 -2.66 -8.98
CA SER A 5 -17.17 -3.09 -9.07
C SER A 5 -17.95 -2.71 -7.81
N GLY A 6 -17.23 -2.53 -6.69
CA GLY A 6 -17.79 -2.05 -5.44
C GLY A 6 -17.48 -0.59 -5.21
N ARG A 7 -17.96 -0.06 -4.08
CA ARG A 7 -17.78 1.34 -3.72
C ARG A 7 -17.18 1.50 -2.34
N LEU A 8 -16.11 2.30 -2.28
CA LEU A 8 -15.51 2.73 -1.04
C LEU A 8 -14.90 4.11 -1.31
N PRO A 9 -15.26 5.15 -0.53
CA PRO A 9 -14.73 6.50 -0.79
C PRO A 9 -13.21 6.54 -0.73
N PRO A 10 -12.56 7.26 -1.65
CA PRO A 10 -11.09 7.36 -1.63
C PRO A 10 -10.53 7.88 -0.32
N GLU A 11 -11.23 8.79 0.36
CA GLU A 11 -10.81 9.35 1.66
C GLU A 11 -10.74 8.28 2.74
N VAL A 12 -11.60 7.29 2.67
CA VAL A 12 -11.60 6.17 3.62
C VAL A 12 -10.36 5.32 3.38
N ILE A 13 -10.05 5.04 2.12
CA ILE A 13 -8.86 4.26 1.76
C ILE A 13 -7.60 4.99 2.24
N GLN A 14 -7.50 6.29 1.97
CA GLN A 14 -6.36 7.10 2.40
C GLN A 14 -6.20 7.08 3.92
N ARG A 15 -7.30 7.21 4.65
CA ARG A 15 -7.26 7.23 6.11
C ARG A 15 -6.70 5.93 6.66
N VAL A 16 -7.17 4.80 6.17
CA VAL A 16 -6.70 3.48 6.63
C VAL A 16 -5.21 3.31 6.34
N VAL A 17 -4.77 3.68 5.13
CA VAL A 17 -3.35 3.57 4.77
C VAL A 17 -2.50 4.47 5.67
N ARG A 18 -2.92 5.72 5.90
CA ARG A 18 -2.20 6.66 6.75
C ARG A 18 -2.11 6.18 8.20
N GLN A 19 -3.18 5.61 8.73
CA GLN A 19 -3.18 5.09 10.09
C GLN A 19 -2.20 3.94 10.27
N ASN A 20 -1.85 3.26 9.20
CA ASN A 20 -0.94 2.11 9.21
C ASN A 20 0.43 2.45 8.63
N PHE A 21 0.71 3.74 8.40
CA PHE A 21 1.94 4.15 7.71
C PHE A 21 3.20 3.71 8.45
N GLY A 22 3.14 3.58 9.77
CA GLY A 22 4.28 3.10 10.56
C GLY A 22 4.84 1.76 10.09
N ARG A 23 3.97 0.86 9.62
CA ARG A 23 4.40 -0.44 9.09
C ARG A 23 5.23 -0.28 7.82
N PHE A 24 4.76 0.59 6.91
CA PHE A 24 5.45 0.82 5.64
C PHE A 24 6.77 1.55 5.87
N LYS A 25 6.75 2.51 6.78
CA LYS A 25 7.95 3.25 7.16
C LYS A 25 9.01 2.33 7.75
N ALA A 26 8.61 1.35 8.56
CA ALA A 26 9.56 0.38 9.13
C ALA A 26 10.24 -0.45 8.03
N CYS A 27 9.48 -0.84 6.99
CA CYS A 27 10.06 -1.53 5.83
C CYS A 27 11.13 -0.67 5.15
N TYR A 28 10.80 0.61 4.93
CA TYR A 28 11.69 1.56 4.28
C TYR A 28 12.95 1.82 5.11
N GLU A 29 12.79 1.98 6.42
CA GLU A 29 13.92 2.22 7.32
C GLU A 29 14.91 1.06 7.32
N GLY A 30 14.40 -0.17 7.15
CA GLY A 30 15.27 -1.33 6.97
C GLY A 30 16.16 -1.20 5.75
N GLY A 31 15.62 -0.67 4.65
CA GLY A 31 16.38 -0.44 3.42
C GLY A 31 17.38 0.69 3.53
N LEU A 32 17.07 1.71 4.33
CA LEU A 32 17.96 2.86 4.53
C LEU A 32 19.29 2.46 5.19
N ARG A 33 19.32 1.37 5.93
CA ARG A 33 20.56 0.88 6.57
C ARG A 33 21.60 0.49 5.51
N GLY A 34 21.15 -0.08 4.39
CA GLY A 34 22.04 -0.46 3.31
C GLY A 34 22.25 0.64 2.28
N ASN A 35 21.33 1.59 2.20
CA ASN A 35 21.38 2.71 1.26
C ASN A 35 20.75 3.94 1.89
N PRO A 36 21.56 4.82 2.54
CA PRO A 36 21.01 6.01 3.21
C PRO A 36 20.32 7.00 2.28
N ASN A 37 20.54 6.89 0.97
CA ASN A 37 19.92 7.78 -0.03
C ASN A 37 18.73 7.12 -0.73
N LEU A 38 18.28 5.99 -0.23
CA LEU A 38 17.17 5.25 -0.84
C LEU A 38 15.91 6.12 -0.88
N GLN A 39 15.33 6.26 -2.08
CA GLN A 39 14.10 7.02 -2.27
C GLN A 39 13.37 6.53 -3.51
N GLY A 40 12.09 6.77 -3.56
CA GLY A 40 11.27 6.39 -4.69
C GLY A 40 9.85 6.08 -4.28
N ARG A 41 9.10 5.53 -5.22
CA ARG A 41 7.69 5.22 -5.06
C ARG A 41 7.49 3.71 -5.00
N VAL A 42 6.64 3.29 -4.06
CA VAL A 42 6.15 1.91 -4.01
C VAL A 42 4.64 1.98 -4.29
N ALA A 43 4.21 1.44 -5.41
CA ALA A 43 2.79 1.35 -5.74
C ALA A 43 2.31 -0.08 -5.49
N VAL A 44 1.24 -0.21 -4.72
CA VAL A 44 0.69 -1.52 -4.35
C VAL A 44 -0.70 -1.65 -4.92
N ARG A 45 -0.95 -2.73 -5.67
CA ARG A 45 -2.29 -3.06 -6.16
C ARG A 45 -2.86 -4.14 -5.25
N PHE A 46 -4.08 -3.93 -4.79
CA PHE A 46 -4.73 -4.86 -3.87
C PHE A 46 -6.24 -4.83 -4.06
N VAL A 47 -6.88 -5.89 -3.57
CA VAL A 47 -8.34 -6.02 -3.61
C VAL A 47 -8.87 -5.92 -2.19
N ILE A 48 -9.91 -5.11 -2.00
CA ILE A 48 -10.69 -5.07 -0.76
C ILE A 48 -11.93 -5.92 -0.98
N ASN A 49 -12.04 -7.00 -0.21
CA ASN A 49 -13.17 -7.94 -0.30
C ASN A 49 -14.43 -7.32 0.31
N HIS A 50 -15.57 -7.99 0.11
CA HIS A 50 -16.82 -7.47 0.67
C HIS A 50 -16.80 -7.35 2.19
N GLU A 51 -15.96 -8.12 2.89
CA GLU A 51 -15.82 -8.01 4.35
C GLU A 51 -14.89 -6.89 4.78
N GLY A 52 -14.20 -6.23 3.84
CA GLY A 52 -13.20 -5.21 4.14
C GLY A 52 -11.79 -5.76 4.30
N SER A 53 -11.58 -7.05 4.15
CA SER A 53 -10.24 -7.65 4.20
C SER A 53 -9.50 -7.44 2.88
N VAL A 54 -8.18 -7.47 2.93
CA VAL A 54 -7.32 -7.26 1.75
C VAL A 54 -6.88 -8.61 1.20
N SER A 55 -6.95 -8.73 -0.13
CA SER A 55 -6.46 -9.92 -0.85
C SER A 55 -5.76 -9.51 -2.14
N ASN A 56 -5.11 -10.47 -2.81
CA ASN A 56 -4.48 -10.28 -4.12
C ASN A 56 -3.53 -9.08 -4.17
N VAL A 57 -2.68 -8.98 -3.16
CA VAL A 57 -1.72 -7.89 -3.07
C VAL A 57 -0.59 -8.13 -4.06
N ALA A 58 -0.24 -7.11 -4.83
CA ALA A 58 0.82 -7.19 -5.84
C ALA A 58 1.52 -5.85 -6.02
N ASN A 59 2.73 -5.88 -6.56
CA ASN A 59 3.44 -4.68 -6.96
C ASN A 59 2.69 -4.01 -8.11
N GLY A 60 2.31 -2.76 -7.94
CA GLY A 60 1.54 -1.98 -8.92
C GLY A 60 2.36 -1.05 -9.78
N GLY A 61 3.68 -1.23 -9.84
CA GLY A 61 4.57 -0.39 -10.65
C GLY A 61 5.45 0.52 -9.81
N SER A 62 6.26 -0.08 -8.95
CA SER A 62 7.17 0.65 -8.06
C SER A 62 8.47 1.01 -8.78
N ASP A 63 9.07 2.14 -8.40
CA ASP A 63 10.38 2.55 -8.92
C ASP A 63 11.45 2.66 -7.84
N LEU A 64 11.11 2.42 -6.58
CA LEU A 64 12.09 2.41 -5.49
C LEU A 64 13.09 1.28 -5.74
N PRO A 65 14.41 1.59 -5.80
CA PRO A 65 15.42 0.60 -6.22
C PRO A 65 15.86 -0.31 -5.08
N ASP A 66 14.90 -0.97 -4.43
CA ASP A 66 15.16 -1.95 -3.36
C ASP A 66 14.01 -2.97 -3.35
N ALA A 67 14.26 -4.12 -3.93
CA ALA A 67 13.24 -5.16 -4.06
C ALA A 67 12.74 -5.67 -2.69
N GLY A 68 13.61 -5.69 -1.70
CA GLY A 68 13.24 -6.10 -0.34
C GLY A 68 12.26 -5.15 0.30
N VAL A 69 12.48 -3.85 0.15
CA VAL A 69 11.55 -2.83 0.65
C VAL A 69 10.23 -2.91 -0.08
N VAL A 70 10.25 -3.01 -1.41
CA VAL A 70 9.03 -3.11 -2.21
C VAL A 70 8.21 -4.32 -1.77
N SER A 71 8.85 -5.47 -1.60
CA SER A 71 8.18 -6.68 -1.15
C SER A 71 7.62 -6.54 0.26
N CYS A 72 8.38 -5.94 1.19
CA CYS A 72 7.97 -5.72 2.57
C CYS A 72 6.73 -4.83 2.64
N VAL A 73 6.75 -3.69 1.94
CA VAL A 73 5.63 -2.75 1.89
C VAL A 73 4.41 -3.43 1.26
N THR A 74 4.61 -4.12 0.14
CA THR A 74 3.52 -4.80 -0.56
C THR A 74 2.82 -5.80 0.37
N ARG A 75 3.58 -6.66 1.03
CA ARG A 75 3.00 -7.67 1.94
C ARG A 75 2.33 -7.05 3.16
N SER A 76 2.78 -5.89 3.59
CA SER A 76 2.19 -5.22 4.75
C SER A 76 0.74 -4.82 4.52
N PHE A 77 0.31 -4.69 3.27
CA PHE A 77 -1.07 -4.36 2.95
C PHE A 77 -2.05 -5.47 3.37
N TYR A 78 -1.61 -6.71 3.50
CA TYR A 78 -2.47 -7.78 4.01
C TYR A 78 -2.94 -7.55 5.45
N GLY A 79 -2.24 -6.72 6.20
CA GLY A 79 -2.63 -6.39 7.57
C GLY A 79 -3.64 -5.27 7.70
N LEU A 80 -4.07 -4.66 6.60
CA LEU A 80 -5.03 -3.57 6.64
C LEU A 80 -6.45 -4.10 6.71
N SER A 81 -7.33 -3.35 7.41
CA SER A 81 -8.76 -3.61 7.46
C SER A 81 -9.50 -2.37 7.04
N PHE A 82 -10.44 -2.55 6.14
CA PHE A 82 -11.26 -1.46 5.61
C PHE A 82 -12.72 -1.67 5.97
N PRO A 83 -13.55 -0.62 5.95
CA PRO A 83 -15.00 -0.81 6.02
C PRO A 83 -15.48 -1.66 4.86
N GLN A 84 -16.61 -2.30 5.02
CA GLN A 84 -17.19 -3.13 3.97
C GLN A 84 -17.57 -2.25 2.77
N PRO A 85 -17.05 -2.56 1.57
CA PRO A 85 -17.46 -1.83 0.36
C PRO A 85 -18.92 -2.12 0.03
N GLU A 86 -19.59 -1.15 -0.61
CA GLU A 86 -20.93 -1.35 -1.14
C GLU A 86 -20.83 -2.06 -2.49
N ASN A 87 -21.74 -2.98 -2.73
CA ASN A 87 -21.97 -3.60 -4.05
C ASN A 87 -20.79 -4.40 -4.62
N GLY A 88 -19.96 -4.98 -3.78
CA GLY A 88 -18.93 -5.90 -4.25
C GLY A 88 -17.53 -5.57 -3.77
N ILE A 89 -16.53 -5.95 -4.55
CA ILE A 89 -15.13 -5.76 -4.21
C ILE A 89 -14.60 -4.48 -4.83
N VAL A 90 -13.50 -3.98 -4.27
CA VAL A 90 -12.81 -2.77 -4.77
C VAL A 90 -11.37 -3.14 -5.08
N THR A 91 -10.91 -2.81 -6.30
CA THR A 91 -9.51 -2.96 -6.67
C THR A 91 -8.85 -1.58 -6.61
N VAL A 92 -7.73 -1.49 -5.88
CA VAL A 92 -7.03 -0.23 -5.64
C VAL A 92 -5.57 -0.38 -6.04
N THR A 93 -5.03 0.68 -6.66
CA THR A 93 -3.57 0.85 -6.80
C THR A 93 -3.21 2.08 -5.99
N TYR A 94 -2.39 1.91 -4.97
CA TYR A 94 -2.06 2.99 -4.04
C TYR A 94 -0.55 3.25 -4.05
N PRO A 95 -0.12 4.47 -4.41
CA PRO A 95 1.30 4.83 -4.40
C PRO A 95 1.71 5.40 -3.06
N ILE A 96 2.88 4.99 -2.58
CA ILE A 96 3.52 5.57 -1.40
C ILE A 96 4.89 6.07 -1.83
N VAL A 97 5.17 7.34 -1.55
CA VAL A 97 6.46 7.95 -1.87
C VAL A 97 7.32 7.99 -0.62
N PHE A 98 8.52 7.44 -0.72
CA PHE A 98 9.49 7.44 0.37
C PHE A 98 10.67 8.33 0.02
N SER A 99 11.17 9.04 1.03
CA SER A 99 12.32 9.92 0.90
C SER A 99 13.07 9.97 2.24
N PRO A 100 14.42 10.05 2.24
CA PRO A 100 15.18 10.13 3.49
C PRO A 100 14.85 11.36 4.33
N ALA A 101 14.30 12.40 3.70
CA ALA A 101 13.95 13.64 4.39
C ALA A 101 12.64 13.56 5.17
N ASN A 102 11.90 12.50 5.03
CA ASN A 102 10.58 12.37 5.69
C ASN A 102 10.69 11.81 7.10
#